data_2ae98c01542afb39ba6b4f8b403f1c63
#
_entry.id   2ae98c01542afb39ba6b4f8b403f1c63
#
_cell.length_a   1.000
_cell.length_b   1.000
_cell.length_c   1.000
_cell.angle_alpha   90.00
_cell.angle_beta   90.00
_cell.angle_gamma   90.00
#
_symmetry.space_group_name_H-M   'P 1'
#
loop_
_entity.id
_entity.type
_entity.pdbx_description
1 polymer ?
#
loop_
_entity_poly.entity_id
_entity_poly.type
_entity_poly.pdbx_seq_one_letter_code
_entity_poly.pdbx_strand_id
1 'polypeptide(L)'
;MVNFSYRNASAIHKAHELIQAGKLGHIMHVEASYLQSWLASKVWGDWKKEDKWLWRLSTQHGSKGTLGDIGVHILDFATYPIGPLASLHCTLQTFPNVKGTQMGEYTLDANDSFVISVRYANGALGTVHSSRWATGHENTVALRVFGSEGSLRIDL
;
A
#
# COMPACT_ATOMS: atom_id res chain seq x y z
N MET A 1 -4.15 -3.24 -20.95
CA MET A 1 -3.00 -3.63 -20.11
C MET A 1 -3.15 -2.95 -18.77
N VAL A 2 -3.07 -3.66 -17.66
CA VAL A 2 -3.00 -3.06 -16.32
C VAL A 2 -1.54 -2.75 -16.04
N ASN A 3 -1.23 -1.53 -15.60
CA ASN A 3 0.13 -1.09 -15.33
C ASN A 3 0.40 -1.00 -13.84
N PHE A 4 1.40 -1.76 -13.36
CA PHE A 4 1.96 -1.64 -12.01
C PHE A 4 3.28 -0.89 -12.10
N SER A 5 3.22 0.44 -12.07
CA SER A 5 4.36 1.34 -12.33
C SER A 5 5.59 1.03 -11.48
N TYR A 6 5.40 0.64 -10.23
CA TYR A 6 6.50 0.33 -9.30
C TYR A 6 7.30 -0.92 -9.68
N ARG A 7 6.74 -1.81 -10.52
CA ARG A 7 7.53 -2.89 -11.13
C ARG A 7 8.68 -2.41 -12.02
N ASN A 8 8.63 -1.18 -12.50
CA ASN A 8 9.71 -0.62 -13.32
C ASN A 8 10.89 -0.08 -12.48
N ALA A 9 10.77 -0.03 -11.15
CA ALA A 9 11.87 0.38 -10.30
C ALA A 9 12.99 -0.67 -10.32
N SER A 10 14.22 -0.25 -10.62
CA SER A 10 15.39 -1.16 -10.64
C SER A 10 15.61 -1.88 -9.31
N ALA A 11 15.27 -1.23 -8.20
CA ALA A 11 15.40 -1.78 -6.86
C ALA A 11 14.54 -3.03 -6.65
N ILE A 12 13.30 -3.08 -7.18
CA ILE A 12 12.43 -4.26 -7.01
C ILE A 12 12.91 -5.44 -7.86
N HIS A 13 13.46 -5.17 -9.05
CA HIS A 13 14.09 -6.19 -9.88
C HIS A 13 15.32 -6.77 -9.19
N LYS A 14 16.15 -5.91 -8.59
CA LYS A 14 17.33 -6.35 -7.84
C LYS A 14 16.95 -7.18 -6.61
N ALA A 15 15.89 -6.80 -5.90
CA ALA A 15 15.35 -7.59 -4.79
C ALA A 15 14.91 -8.99 -5.27
N HIS A 16 14.18 -9.05 -6.38
CA HIS A 16 13.74 -10.31 -6.98
C HIS A 16 14.95 -11.21 -7.33
N GLU A 17 15.96 -10.66 -8.03
CA GLU A 17 17.20 -11.40 -8.36
C GLU A 17 17.89 -11.99 -7.10
N LEU A 18 18.06 -11.17 -6.05
CA LEU A 18 18.75 -11.59 -4.82
C LEU A 18 17.95 -12.69 -4.10
N ILE A 19 16.62 -12.59 -4.05
CA ILE A 19 15.75 -13.59 -3.43
C ILE A 19 15.78 -14.87 -4.24
N GLN A 20 15.64 -14.82 -5.57
CA GLN A 20 15.68 -15.99 -6.44
C GLN A 20 17.05 -16.69 -6.43
N ALA A 21 18.15 -15.92 -6.23
CA ALA A 21 19.49 -16.46 -6.06
C ALA A 21 19.75 -17.02 -4.65
N GLY A 22 18.75 -17.04 -3.77
CA GLY A 22 18.87 -17.57 -2.40
C GLY A 22 19.76 -16.73 -1.45
N LYS A 23 20.08 -15.47 -1.83
CA LYS A 23 21.00 -14.63 -1.05
C LYS A 23 20.48 -14.21 0.34
N LEU A 24 19.18 -14.36 0.59
CA LEU A 24 18.57 -14.09 1.88
C LEU A 24 18.28 -15.37 2.68
N GLY A 25 18.56 -16.54 2.11
CA GLY A 25 18.13 -17.81 2.68
C GLY A 25 16.61 -18.00 2.63
N HIS A 26 16.02 -18.62 3.63
CA HIS A 26 14.57 -18.74 3.76
C HIS A 26 13.96 -17.40 4.16
N ILE A 27 12.98 -16.92 3.40
CA ILE A 27 12.27 -15.69 3.76
C ILE A 27 11.36 -15.98 4.96
N MET A 28 11.52 -15.19 6.02
CA MET A 28 10.83 -15.37 7.30
C MET A 28 9.76 -14.31 7.51
N HIS A 29 10.09 -13.02 7.23
CA HIS A 29 9.18 -11.92 7.48
C HIS A 29 9.25 -10.84 6.41
N VAL A 30 8.10 -10.20 6.12
CA VAL A 30 7.96 -9.16 5.10
C VAL A 30 7.14 -7.99 5.65
N GLU A 31 7.64 -6.77 5.46
CA GLU A 31 6.91 -5.55 5.75
C GLU A 31 6.80 -4.71 4.48
N ALA A 32 5.59 -4.35 4.09
CA ALA A 32 5.38 -3.49 2.94
C ALA A 32 4.39 -2.36 3.28
N SER A 33 4.71 -1.14 2.85
CA SER A 33 3.86 0.01 3.10
C SER A 33 3.80 0.97 1.94
N TYR A 34 2.63 1.60 1.75
CA TYR A 34 2.45 2.72 0.85
C TYR A 34 1.77 3.85 1.61
N LEU A 35 2.55 4.86 1.99
CA LEU A 35 2.12 5.90 2.91
C LEU A 35 1.99 7.25 2.19
N GLN A 36 0.87 7.91 2.45
CA GLN A 36 0.52 9.23 1.94
C GLN A 36 -0.04 10.08 3.08
N SER A 37 0.03 11.40 2.96
CA SER A 37 -0.44 12.32 4.01
C SER A 37 -1.47 13.35 3.51
N TRP A 38 -1.96 13.23 2.29
CA TRP A 38 -2.75 14.29 1.67
C TRP A 38 -4.12 14.54 2.35
N LEU A 39 -4.62 13.63 3.18
CA LEU A 39 -5.79 13.89 4.04
C LEU A 39 -5.45 14.73 5.28
N ALA A 40 -4.20 14.66 5.76
CA ALA A 40 -3.73 15.42 6.91
C ALA A 40 -2.98 16.70 6.51
N SER A 41 -2.23 16.65 5.42
CA SER A 41 -1.41 17.74 4.91
C SER A 41 -2.03 18.38 3.66
N LYS A 42 -1.50 19.53 3.23
CA LYS A 42 -1.86 20.16 1.96
C LYS A 42 -0.80 20.02 0.90
N VAL A 43 0.01 18.97 0.99
CA VAL A 43 1.15 18.74 0.09
C VAL A 43 0.77 18.69 -1.39
N TRP A 44 -0.45 18.17 -1.69
CA TRP A 44 -1.00 18.13 -3.05
C TRP A 44 -2.20 19.06 -3.25
N GLY A 45 -2.36 20.09 -2.41
CA GLY A 45 -3.49 21.01 -2.39
C GLY A 45 -4.47 20.71 -1.26
N ASP A 46 -5.53 21.52 -1.19
CA ASP A 46 -6.58 21.36 -0.17
C ASP A 46 -7.68 20.45 -0.73
N TRP A 47 -7.61 19.16 -0.40
CA TRP A 47 -8.57 18.16 -0.89
C TRP A 47 -10.03 18.50 -0.60
N LYS A 48 -10.31 19.33 0.42
CA LYS A 48 -11.67 19.76 0.77
C LYS A 48 -12.24 20.79 -0.20
N LYS A 49 -11.41 21.38 -1.06
CA LYS A 49 -11.77 22.44 -2.01
C LYS A 49 -11.66 22.02 -3.47
N GLU A 50 -11.21 20.80 -3.73
CA GLU A 50 -10.89 20.36 -5.08
C GLU A 50 -11.59 19.04 -5.41
N ASP A 51 -12.60 19.07 -6.27
CA ASP A 51 -13.43 17.91 -6.69
C ASP A 51 -12.60 16.74 -7.22
N LYS A 52 -11.43 17.02 -7.84
CA LYS A 52 -10.51 15.98 -8.32
C LYS A 52 -10.06 14.99 -7.25
N TRP A 53 -10.18 15.35 -5.96
CA TRP A 53 -9.84 14.48 -4.83
C TRP A 53 -11.05 13.81 -4.21
N LEU A 54 -12.23 14.47 -4.23
CA LEU A 54 -13.42 14.02 -3.51
C LEU A 54 -13.95 12.68 -4.01
N TRP A 55 -13.94 12.45 -5.32
CA TRP A 55 -14.37 11.16 -5.87
C TRP A 55 -13.58 9.97 -5.32
N ARG A 56 -12.29 10.17 -4.96
CA ARG A 56 -11.45 9.12 -4.35
C ARG A 56 -11.88 8.71 -2.94
N LEU A 57 -12.74 9.51 -2.32
CA LEU A 57 -13.25 9.30 -0.96
C LEU A 57 -14.70 8.82 -0.95
N SER A 58 -15.36 8.71 -2.13
CA SER A 58 -16.77 8.36 -2.25
C SER A 58 -16.97 7.06 -3.02
N THR A 59 -17.54 6.04 -2.37
CA THR A 59 -17.81 4.75 -3.01
C THR A 59 -18.88 4.87 -4.08
N GLN A 60 -19.88 5.76 -3.88
CA GLN A 60 -20.91 6.06 -4.85
C GLN A 60 -20.33 6.59 -6.18
N HIS A 61 -19.22 7.32 -6.12
CA HIS A 61 -18.53 7.86 -7.28
C HIS A 61 -17.43 6.93 -7.84
N GLY A 62 -17.48 5.63 -7.49
CA GLY A 62 -16.64 4.58 -8.05
C GLY A 62 -15.33 4.33 -7.30
N SER A 63 -15.06 5.06 -6.21
CA SER A 63 -13.88 4.80 -5.39
C SER A 63 -13.91 3.40 -4.77
N LYS A 64 -12.77 2.74 -4.78
CA LYS A 64 -12.50 1.53 -3.99
C LYS A 64 -11.63 1.83 -2.76
N GLY A 65 -11.55 3.12 -2.41
CA GLY A 65 -10.74 3.62 -1.30
C GLY A 65 -9.24 3.44 -1.49
N THR A 66 -8.51 3.57 -0.41
CA THR A 66 -7.06 3.40 -0.39
C THR A 66 -6.63 2.00 -0.83
N LEU A 67 -7.41 0.96 -0.48
CA LEU A 67 -7.11 -0.40 -0.91
C LEU A 67 -7.16 -0.56 -2.44
N GLY A 68 -8.18 -0.02 -3.09
CA GLY A 68 -8.31 -0.15 -4.55
C GLY A 68 -7.47 0.84 -5.34
N ASP A 69 -7.11 1.99 -4.77
CA ASP A 69 -6.30 3.03 -5.42
C ASP A 69 -4.80 2.70 -5.34
N ILE A 70 -4.26 2.58 -4.14
CA ILE A 70 -2.82 2.34 -3.92
C ILE A 70 -2.51 0.96 -3.31
N GLY A 71 -3.49 0.30 -2.69
CA GLY A 71 -3.31 -1.03 -2.11
C GLY A 71 -2.95 -2.09 -3.16
N VAL A 72 -3.52 -2.00 -4.37
CA VAL A 72 -3.17 -2.89 -5.48
C VAL A 72 -1.69 -2.79 -5.86
N HIS A 73 -1.11 -1.59 -5.79
CA HIS A 73 0.30 -1.36 -6.09
C HIS A 73 1.22 -1.95 -5.02
N ILE A 74 0.90 -1.74 -3.73
CA ILE A 74 1.75 -2.27 -2.66
C ILE A 74 1.62 -3.79 -2.50
N LEU A 75 0.46 -4.36 -2.80
CA LEU A 75 0.30 -5.82 -2.86
C LEU A 75 1.13 -6.43 -3.99
N ASP A 76 1.11 -5.82 -5.17
CA ASP A 76 1.96 -6.24 -6.29
C ASP A 76 3.46 -6.12 -5.94
N PHE A 77 3.86 -4.99 -5.34
CA PHE A 77 5.23 -4.72 -4.93
C PHE A 77 5.73 -5.71 -3.86
N ALA A 78 4.86 -6.12 -2.94
CA ALA A 78 5.17 -7.08 -1.88
C ALA A 78 5.22 -8.53 -2.38
N THR A 79 4.43 -8.88 -3.41
CA THR A 79 4.34 -10.27 -3.89
C THR A 79 5.31 -10.58 -5.03
N TYR A 80 5.63 -9.61 -5.87
CA TYR A 80 6.49 -9.81 -7.04
C TYR A 80 7.86 -10.43 -6.70
N PRO A 81 8.64 -9.95 -5.72
CA PRO A 81 9.94 -10.53 -5.41
C PRO A 81 9.86 -11.81 -4.57
N ILE A 82 8.78 -12.02 -3.81
CA ILE A 82 8.71 -13.03 -2.75
C ILE A 82 7.90 -14.25 -3.17
N GLY A 83 6.83 -14.04 -3.94
CA GLY A 83 5.92 -15.08 -4.36
C GLY A 83 4.47 -14.85 -3.93
N PRO A 84 3.56 -15.80 -4.23
CA PRO A 84 2.15 -15.65 -3.99
C PRO A 84 1.78 -15.72 -2.50
N LEU A 85 0.66 -15.07 -2.15
CA LEU A 85 0.04 -15.19 -0.83
C LEU A 85 -0.78 -16.49 -0.74
N ALA A 86 -0.65 -17.19 0.38
CA ALA A 86 -1.46 -18.34 0.74
C ALA A 86 -2.75 -17.93 1.46
N SER A 87 -2.66 -16.93 2.34
CA SER A 87 -3.81 -16.38 3.06
C SER A 87 -3.54 -14.95 3.51
N LEU A 88 -4.63 -14.21 3.77
CA LEU A 88 -4.55 -12.86 4.31
C LEU A 88 -5.77 -12.55 5.20
N HIS A 89 -5.58 -11.61 6.10
CA HIS A 89 -6.66 -10.94 6.81
C HIS A 89 -6.51 -9.42 6.65
N CYS A 90 -7.57 -8.76 6.22
CA CYS A 90 -7.56 -7.32 5.93
C CYS A 90 -8.52 -6.57 6.85
N THR A 91 -8.01 -5.53 7.50
CA THR A 91 -8.82 -4.53 8.21
C THR A 91 -8.82 -3.24 7.41
N LEU A 92 -10.01 -2.77 7.04
CA LEU A 92 -10.23 -1.48 6.38
C LEU A 92 -10.74 -0.46 7.38
N GLN A 93 -10.32 0.79 7.23
CA GLN A 93 -10.78 1.89 8.05
C GLN A 93 -11.12 3.12 7.21
N THR A 94 -12.23 3.77 7.56
CA THR A 94 -12.56 5.15 7.19
C THR A 94 -12.62 5.95 8.50
N PHE A 95 -11.69 6.88 8.71
CA PHE A 95 -11.62 7.62 9.97
C PHE A 95 -12.74 8.67 10.09
N PRO A 96 -13.17 9.01 11.33
CA PRO A 96 -14.32 9.90 11.58
C PRO A 96 -14.23 11.28 10.94
N ASN A 97 -13.02 11.82 10.75
CA ASN A 97 -12.80 13.12 10.12
C ASN A 97 -13.21 13.16 8.64
N VAL A 98 -13.45 11.99 8.04
CA VAL A 98 -13.88 11.83 6.64
C VAL A 98 -15.21 11.09 6.59
N LYS A 99 -15.40 10.04 7.38
CA LYS A 99 -16.52 9.11 7.34
C LYS A 99 -17.88 9.82 7.43
N GLY A 100 -18.69 9.65 6.38
CA GLY A 100 -20.05 10.19 6.32
C GLY A 100 -20.13 11.70 6.10
N THR A 101 -19.01 12.39 5.94
CA THR A 101 -19.00 13.82 5.62
C THR A 101 -19.58 14.01 4.22
N GLN A 102 -20.56 14.91 4.11
CA GLN A 102 -21.12 15.32 2.82
C GLN A 102 -20.37 16.55 2.30
N MET A 103 -19.86 16.46 1.08
CA MET A 103 -19.19 17.58 0.40
C MET A 103 -19.70 17.67 -1.04
N GLY A 104 -20.59 18.66 -1.28
CA GLY A 104 -21.30 18.73 -2.54
C GLY A 104 -22.12 17.45 -2.78
N GLU A 105 -21.92 16.79 -3.90
CA GLU A 105 -22.55 15.52 -4.24
C GLU A 105 -21.87 14.28 -3.62
N TYR A 106 -20.68 14.45 -3.01
CA TYR A 106 -19.85 13.35 -2.50
C TYR A 106 -20.17 13.02 -1.05
N THR A 107 -20.59 11.79 -0.77
CA THR A 107 -20.59 11.21 0.57
C THR A 107 -19.25 10.52 0.78
N LEU A 108 -18.46 10.95 1.76
CA LEU A 108 -17.11 10.46 1.99
C LEU A 108 -17.15 9.20 2.88
N ASP A 109 -17.11 8.03 2.27
CA ASP A 109 -17.30 6.73 2.92
C ASP A 109 -16.25 5.67 2.51
N ALA A 110 -15.42 5.98 1.51
CA ALA A 110 -14.39 5.06 1.06
C ALA A 110 -13.27 4.92 2.11
N ASN A 111 -12.68 3.73 2.23
CA ASN A 111 -11.58 3.51 3.17
C ASN A 111 -10.39 4.42 2.86
N ASP A 112 -9.79 4.98 3.92
CA ASP A 112 -8.63 5.87 3.87
C ASP A 112 -7.36 5.22 4.40
N SER A 113 -7.49 4.05 5.03
CA SER A 113 -6.40 3.26 5.58
C SER A 113 -6.74 1.77 5.53
N PHE A 114 -5.71 0.92 5.46
CA PHE A 114 -5.85 -0.52 5.64
C PHE A 114 -4.61 -1.14 6.26
N VAL A 115 -4.82 -2.26 6.93
CA VAL A 115 -3.75 -3.16 7.41
C VAL A 115 -4.11 -4.58 7.00
N ILE A 116 -3.16 -5.25 6.37
CA ILE A 116 -3.29 -6.65 5.96
C ILE A 116 -2.18 -7.45 6.64
N SER A 117 -2.54 -8.46 7.43
CA SER A 117 -1.63 -9.53 7.81
C SER A 117 -1.65 -10.60 6.72
N VAL A 118 -0.47 -11.05 6.30
CA VAL A 118 -0.33 -12.00 5.19
C VAL A 118 0.50 -13.22 5.58
N ARG A 119 0.18 -14.35 4.96
CA ARG A 119 1.04 -15.52 4.91
C ARG A 119 1.34 -15.83 3.45
N TYR A 120 2.60 -15.93 3.13
CA TYR A 120 3.07 -16.32 1.80
C TYR A 120 3.05 -17.85 1.62
N ALA A 121 2.99 -18.32 0.38
CA ALA A 121 3.01 -19.75 0.07
C ALA A 121 4.32 -20.44 0.50
N ASN A 122 5.42 -19.70 0.59
CA ASN A 122 6.71 -20.18 1.10
C ASN A 122 6.78 -20.22 2.63
N GLY A 123 5.69 -19.89 3.34
CA GLY A 123 5.60 -19.91 4.80
C GLY A 123 5.92 -18.58 5.50
N ALA A 124 6.48 -17.60 4.81
CA ALA A 124 6.80 -16.30 5.39
C ALA A 124 5.54 -15.58 5.90
N LEU A 125 5.66 -14.86 7.00
CA LEU A 125 4.64 -13.95 7.52
C LEU A 125 4.93 -12.51 7.08
N GLY A 126 3.90 -11.67 7.04
CA GLY A 126 4.15 -10.26 6.75
C GLY A 126 2.97 -9.35 7.05
N THR A 127 3.26 -8.07 6.89
CA THR A 127 2.29 -6.99 6.98
C THR A 127 2.35 -6.13 5.74
N VAL A 128 1.18 -5.87 5.13
CA VAL A 128 1.03 -4.92 4.03
C VAL A 128 0.03 -3.85 4.48
N HIS A 129 0.43 -2.59 4.48
CA HIS A 129 -0.46 -1.54 4.97
C HIS A 129 -0.34 -0.24 4.18
N SER A 130 -1.36 0.59 4.31
CA SER A 130 -1.38 1.92 3.73
C SER A 130 -2.26 2.86 4.55
N SER A 131 -1.92 4.14 4.51
CA SER A 131 -2.73 5.19 5.10
C SER A 131 -2.55 6.49 4.30
N ARG A 132 -3.64 7.26 4.15
CA ARG A 132 -3.63 8.64 3.63
C ARG A 132 -3.44 9.69 4.72
N TRP A 133 -3.26 9.25 5.98
CA TRP A 133 -3.08 10.07 7.17
C TRP A 133 -1.63 10.10 7.68
N ALA A 134 -0.70 9.45 6.98
CA ALA A 134 0.68 9.26 7.41
C ALA A 134 1.49 10.56 7.27
N THR A 135 1.34 11.49 8.21
CA THR A 135 2.09 12.77 8.24
C THR A 135 3.59 12.53 8.17
N GLY A 136 4.28 13.35 7.36
CA GLY A 136 5.71 13.16 7.07
C GLY A 136 5.99 12.29 5.84
N HIS A 137 4.96 11.63 5.28
CA HIS A 137 5.07 10.84 4.05
C HIS A 137 4.24 11.48 2.94
N GLU A 138 4.90 11.97 1.92
CA GLU A 138 4.22 12.54 0.76
C GLU A 138 3.66 11.43 -0.15
N ASN A 139 4.52 10.50 -0.54
CA ASN A 139 4.17 9.35 -1.39
C ASN A 139 5.26 8.27 -1.24
N THR A 140 5.36 7.67 -0.08
CA THR A 140 6.44 6.74 0.26
C THR A 140 6.02 5.30 0.06
N VAL A 141 6.75 4.56 -0.77
CA VAL A 141 6.61 3.11 -0.94
C VAL A 141 7.82 2.42 -0.32
N ALA A 142 7.59 1.49 0.59
CA ALA A 142 8.67 0.77 1.25
C ALA A 142 8.43 -0.74 1.27
N LEU A 143 9.51 -1.50 1.16
CA LEU A 143 9.54 -2.96 1.32
C LEU A 143 10.74 -3.35 2.17
N ARG A 144 10.51 -4.18 3.19
CA ARG A 144 11.55 -4.83 3.98
C ARG A 144 11.35 -6.34 3.95
N VAL A 145 12.39 -7.07 3.68
CA VAL A 145 12.37 -8.53 3.61
C VAL A 145 13.48 -9.07 4.52
N PHE A 146 13.09 -9.96 5.42
CA PHE A 146 13.99 -10.58 6.39
C PHE A 146 14.05 -12.09 6.11
N GLY A 147 15.23 -12.56 5.77
CA GLY A 147 15.50 -13.97 5.57
C GLY A 147 16.43 -14.54 6.64
N SER A 148 16.65 -15.84 6.60
CA SER A 148 17.52 -16.55 7.56
C SER A 148 19.01 -16.20 7.42
N GLU A 149 19.44 -15.68 6.27
CA GLU A 149 20.85 -15.40 5.95
C GLU A 149 21.10 -13.94 5.59
N GLY A 150 20.05 -13.13 5.44
CA GLY A 150 20.18 -11.73 5.10
C GLY A 150 18.84 -11.00 5.06
N SER A 151 18.90 -9.70 4.86
CA SER A 151 17.74 -8.85 4.72
C SER A 151 17.94 -7.81 3.61
N LEU A 152 16.85 -7.26 3.11
CA LEU A 152 16.88 -6.12 2.19
C LEU A 152 15.84 -5.08 2.57
N ARG A 153 16.09 -3.86 2.15
CA ARG A 153 15.17 -2.73 2.28
C ARG A 153 15.13 -1.94 0.97
N ILE A 154 13.93 -1.58 0.57
CA ILE A 154 13.68 -0.65 -0.54
C ILE A 154 12.82 0.50 -0.01
N ASP A 155 13.18 1.72 -0.33
CA ASP A 155 12.37 2.93 -0.13
C ASP A 155 12.35 3.70 -1.45
N LEU A 156 11.12 4.10 -1.90
CA LEU A 156 10.85 4.86 -3.11
C LEU A 156 10.03 6.11 -2.81
#